data_c0b6c1e9fb9c05eeee0b9a35da75dec7
#
_entry.id   c0b6c1e9fb9c05eeee0b9a35da75dec7
#
_cell.length_a   1.000
_cell.length_b   1.000
_cell.length_c   1.000
_cell.angle_alpha   90.00
_cell.angle_beta   90.00
_cell.angle_gamma   90.00
#
_symmetry.space_group_name_H-M   'P 1'
#
loop_
_entity.id
_entity.type
_entity.pdbx_description
1 polymer ?
#
loop_
_entity_poly.entity_id
_entity_poly.type
_entity_poly.pdbx_seq_one_letter_code
_entity_poly.pdbx_strand_id
1 'polypeptide(L)'
;MTLELFMYLTRIAFNGITGIAVAILSACAAQQKPVELKPEPAAAQQPMTGVQALQRPSETPDKIVNDFYRFDSMQAAAKNGADAQVAQFLSTAQPSAMTESIRTAWLKNLGTRGDVAQFRQQYALLPEAGRDPETKCYAAAFGIEQNSRLLNDVLESGDKLSAGCFLLLQKNIGSVNQSRAWRRVRILLAADQVAYARTLAAALGSPLENTDGAGAQENQLRSVISTAAQKTPQASAVRLQQMAGSLTGEQAGFGWGVLATAYAKDQQFDQALALYAQADRSQLTQEHFDWFARSALRGKHWQTLDSVIASMPESGQRDATWLYWRGRALAAQGHSAEAQALYRQAAQTGRNFYAVLATEELGQRISTQNNAAQASAAQVEQISKDGAVHRALSLFHTSLQNQDWKMRRQAQNEWRYATREMNEPTLLAAAQLAYNHQFYEMAIYSADKTNHLLNYNLRYITPYRDLVQTYSRQHGVDAAWVYGLIRQESRFVMGAQSSVGAQGLMQVMPATAREIARKIGMDSQQLYTMDGNIRMGTWYMADARSRLQNNEVLATAGYNAGPGRARKWQGSAMEGAIYAETIPFSETRDYVKKVMTNAVYYASIMQQPNTSLKQRMGTVPGR
;
A
#
# COMPACT_ATOMS: atom_id res chain seq x y z
N MET A 1 31.96 -0.36 6.56
CA MET A 1 31.71 0.18 5.19
C MET A 1 31.13 -0.87 4.22
N THR A 2 31.02 -2.12 4.59
CA THR A 2 30.57 -3.23 3.70
C THR A 2 29.11 -3.69 3.92
N LEU A 3 28.48 -3.40 5.05
CA LEU A 3 27.12 -3.85 5.34
C LEU A 3 26.03 -2.88 4.84
N GLU A 4 26.34 -1.60 4.77
CA GLU A 4 25.43 -0.58 4.25
C GLU A 4 25.26 -0.64 2.72
N LEU A 5 26.31 -1.07 2.01
CA LEU A 5 26.28 -1.18 0.56
C LEU A 5 25.43 -2.40 0.08
N PHE A 6 25.39 -3.47 0.88
CA PHE A 6 24.61 -4.68 0.54
C PHE A 6 23.10 -4.45 0.71
N MET A 7 22.69 -3.67 1.71
CA MET A 7 21.27 -3.29 1.86
C MET A 7 20.81 -2.29 0.78
N TYR A 8 21.73 -1.51 0.23
CA TYR A 8 21.43 -0.58 -0.85
C TYR A 8 21.20 -1.27 -2.20
N LEU A 9 21.97 -2.29 -2.51
CA LEU A 9 21.91 -3.00 -3.80
C LEU A 9 20.71 -3.95 -3.92
N THR A 10 20.28 -4.57 -2.83
CA THR A 10 19.11 -5.48 -2.85
C THR A 10 17.75 -4.75 -2.90
N ARG A 11 17.69 -3.46 -2.52
CA ARG A 11 16.45 -2.65 -2.58
C ARG A 11 16.27 -1.89 -3.92
N ILE A 12 17.32 -1.71 -4.70
CA ILE A 12 17.25 -1.03 -6.02
C ILE A 12 16.57 -1.91 -7.09
N ALA A 13 16.59 -3.23 -6.92
CA ALA A 13 15.99 -4.16 -7.89
C ALA A 13 14.45 -4.27 -7.84
N PHE A 14 13.78 -3.63 -6.86
CA PHE A 14 12.35 -3.84 -6.60
C PHE A 14 11.45 -2.59 -6.76
N ASN A 15 11.96 -1.50 -7.31
CA ASN A 15 11.14 -0.30 -7.57
C ASN A 15 10.29 -0.40 -8.87
N GLY A 16 9.86 -1.57 -9.26
CA GLY A 16 9.15 -1.80 -10.53
C GLY A 16 7.82 -2.55 -10.46
N ILE A 17 7.27 -2.82 -9.27
CA ILE A 17 5.95 -3.48 -9.20
C ILE A 17 5.12 -2.80 -8.10
N THR A 18 4.05 -2.17 -8.55
CA THR A 18 2.97 -1.59 -7.76
C THR A 18 2.43 -2.54 -6.70
N GLY A 19 2.41 -2.03 -5.48
CA GLY A 19 1.47 -2.34 -4.41
C GLY A 19 0.87 -3.73 -4.31
N ILE A 20 1.55 -4.63 -3.63
CA ILE A 20 1.04 -5.56 -2.61
C ILE A 20 2.30 -6.13 -1.95
N ALA A 21 2.69 -5.59 -0.79
CA ALA A 21 3.64 -6.27 0.07
C ALA A 21 2.92 -7.48 0.68
N VAL A 22 3.15 -8.66 0.11
CA VAL A 22 2.68 -9.92 0.67
C VAL A 22 3.79 -10.48 1.52
N ALA A 23 3.63 -10.40 2.82
CA ALA A 23 4.49 -11.06 3.78
C ALA A 23 4.39 -12.59 3.66
N ILE A 24 5.53 -13.27 3.59
CA ILE A 24 5.64 -14.74 3.55
C ILE A 24 6.01 -15.24 4.96
N LEU A 25 5.44 -16.31 5.36
CA LEU A 25 5.32 -16.82 6.73
C LEU A 25 5.91 -18.22 6.92
N SER A 26 6.62 -18.55 8.02
CA SER A 26 6.97 -19.91 8.51
C SER A 26 6.84 -20.11 10.01
N ALA A 27 6.25 -21.22 10.43
CA ALA A 27 5.80 -21.54 11.76
C ALA A 27 6.71 -22.52 12.52
N CYS A 28 6.73 -22.38 13.84
CA CYS A 28 6.84 -23.49 14.78
C CYS A 28 5.66 -23.42 15.74
N ALA A 29 4.85 -24.45 15.76
CA ALA A 29 3.74 -24.56 16.69
C ALA A 29 4.26 -25.20 17.99
N ALA A 30 4.27 -24.39 19.07
CA ALA A 30 4.18 -24.93 20.41
C ALA A 30 2.73 -24.79 20.85
N GLN A 31 2.09 -25.90 21.20
CA GLN A 31 0.74 -25.93 21.74
C GLN A 31 0.71 -25.19 23.09
N GLN A 32 0.25 -23.95 23.08
CA GLN A 32 -0.23 -23.29 24.29
C GLN A 32 -1.75 -23.22 24.22
N LYS A 33 -2.41 -23.66 25.31
CA LYS A 33 -3.87 -23.55 25.49
C LYS A 33 -4.31 -22.10 25.26
N PRO A 34 -5.46 -21.87 24.60
CA PRO A 34 -6.00 -20.53 24.44
C PRO A 34 -6.18 -19.87 25.82
N VAL A 35 -5.58 -18.71 26.01
CA VAL A 35 -5.93 -17.86 27.15
C VAL A 35 -7.29 -17.28 26.83
N GLU A 36 -8.33 -17.73 27.53
CA GLU A 36 -9.67 -17.15 27.50
C GLU A 36 -9.58 -15.69 27.97
N LEU A 37 -9.67 -14.74 27.05
CA LEU A 37 -9.90 -13.35 27.36
C LEU A 37 -11.31 -13.25 27.96
N LYS A 38 -11.44 -13.10 29.26
CA LYS A 38 -12.70 -12.67 29.88
C LYS A 38 -13.05 -11.32 29.27
N PRO A 39 -14.24 -11.17 28.65
CA PRO A 39 -14.68 -9.88 28.17
C PRO A 39 -14.87 -8.94 29.36
N GLU A 40 -14.23 -7.77 29.34
CA GLU A 40 -14.64 -6.66 30.22
C GLU A 40 -16.10 -6.31 29.92
N PRO A 41 -16.88 -5.88 30.91
CA PRO A 41 -18.29 -5.59 30.73
C PRO A 41 -18.48 -4.48 29.71
N ALA A 42 -18.85 -4.86 28.51
CA ALA A 42 -19.21 -3.95 27.44
C ALA A 42 -20.57 -3.31 27.74
N ALA A 43 -20.71 -2.02 27.46
CA ALA A 43 -22.02 -1.39 27.35
C ALA A 43 -22.96 -2.27 26.52
N ALA A 44 -24.21 -2.42 26.94
CA ALA A 44 -25.19 -3.34 26.37
C ALA A 44 -25.20 -3.25 24.84
N GLN A 45 -24.69 -4.29 24.20
CA GLN A 45 -24.56 -4.35 22.73
C GLN A 45 -25.88 -4.79 22.13
N GLN A 46 -26.37 -4.05 21.16
CA GLN A 46 -27.57 -4.45 20.42
C GLN A 46 -27.26 -5.69 19.54
N PRO A 47 -28.17 -6.64 19.41
CA PRO A 47 -27.98 -7.80 18.55
C PRO A 47 -27.83 -7.36 17.09
N MET A 48 -26.79 -7.86 16.43
CA MET A 48 -26.51 -7.58 15.03
C MET A 48 -27.55 -8.28 14.15
N THR A 49 -28.17 -7.54 13.24
CA THR A 49 -29.14 -8.07 12.28
C THR A 49 -28.58 -7.98 10.85
N GLY A 50 -29.19 -8.72 9.93
CA GLY A 50 -28.86 -8.60 8.49
C GLY A 50 -27.67 -9.42 8.03
N VAL A 51 -27.23 -10.45 8.78
CA VAL A 51 -26.22 -11.40 8.28
C VAL A 51 -26.78 -12.14 7.07
N GLN A 52 -26.02 -12.08 5.99
CA GLN A 52 -26.40 -12.64 4.70
C GLN A 52 -26.23 -14.17 4.70
N ALA A 53 -27.27 -14.88 4.28
CA ALA A 53 -27.16 -16.32 4.06
C ALA A 53 -26.31 -16.59 2.81
N LEU A 54 -25.20 -17.30 3.00
CA LEU A 54 -24.31 -17.74 1.93
C LEU A 54 -24.52 -19.24 1.73
N GLN A 55 -24.69 -19.68 0.50
CA GLN A 55 -24.96 -21.07 0.13
C GLN A 55 -24.04 -21.54 -1.00
N ARG A 56 -22.77 -21.19 -0.95
CA ARG A 56 -21.78 -21.72 -1.90
C ARG A 56 -21.45 -23.18 -1.55
N PRO A 57 -21.34 -24.08 -2.55
CA PRO A 57 -21.08 -25.49 -2.29
C PRO A 57 -19.74 -25.71 -1.60
N SER A 58 -19.72 -26.62 -0.62
CA SER A 58 -18.50 -27.08 0.05
C SER A 58 -17.82 -28.18 -0.74
N GLU A 59 -16.49 -28.22 -0.61
CA GLU A 59 -15.64 -29.29 -1.12
C GLU A 59 -14.96 -30.01 0.05
N THR A 60 -14.51 -31.24 -0.19
CA THR A 60 -13.75 -31.96 0.83
C THR A 60 -12.36 -31.32 1.03
N PRO A 61 -11.80 -31.31 2.24
CA PRO A 61 -10.46 -30.78 2.51
C PRO A 61 -9.39 -31.37 1.58
N ASP A 62 -9.43 -32.67 1.31
CA ASP A 62 -8.48 -33.34 0.42
C ASP A 62 -8.54 -32.80 -1.01
N LYS A 63 -9.75 -32.55 -1.53
CA LYS A 63 -9.91 -31.95 -2.86
C LYS A 63 -9.34 -30.53 -2.89
N ILE A 64 -9.62 -29.73 -1.87
CA ILE A 64 -9.12 -28.35 -1.75
C ILE A 64 -7.58 -28.34 -1.76
N VAL A 65 -6.95 -29.22 -0.99
CA VAL A 65 -5.50 -29.35 -0.89
C VAL A 65 -4.89 -29.86 -2.20
N ASN A 66 -5.51 -30.85 -2.85
CA ASN A 66 -5.08 -31.34 -4.16
C ASN A 66 -5.16 -30.26 -5.25
N ASP A 67 -6.22 -29.44 -5.25
CA ASP A 67 -6.34 -28.33 -6.19
C ASP A 67 -5.26 -27.27 -5.92
N PHE A 68 -4.90 -27.02 -4.67
CA PHE A 68 -3.78 -26.14 -4.33
C PHE A 68 -2.45 -26.65 -4.89
N TYR A 69 -2.11 -27.93 -4.78
CA TYR A 69 -0.87 -28.48 -5.34
C TYR A 69 -0.84 -28.43 -6.88
N ARG A 70 -2.00 -28.46 -7.53
CA ARG A 70 -2.13 -28.29 -8.99
C ARG A 70 -2.09 -26.84 -9.45
N PHE A 71 -2.32 -25.89 -8.55
CA PHE A 71 -2.49 -24.48 -8.87
C PHE A 71 -1.32 -23.88 -9.65
N ASP A 72 -0.08 -24.12 -9.21
CA ASP A 72 1.09 -23.56 -9.89
C ASP A 72 1.27 -24.11 -11.30
N SER A 73 1.06 -25.41 -11.48
CA SER A 73 1.16 -26.02 -12.80
C SER A 73 0.09 -25.48 -13.73
N MET A 74 -1.12 -25.24 -13.25
CA MET A 74 -2.20 -24.64 -14.03
C MET A 74 -1.96 -23.16 -14.31
N GLN A 75 -1.37 -22.42 -13.38
CA GLN A 75 -0.94 -21.04 -13.65
C GLN A 75 0.17 -20.97 -14.72
N ALA A 76 1.12 -21.88 -14.67
CA ALA A 76 2.16 -21.96 -15.69
C ALA A 76 1.56 -22.35 -17.05
N ALA A 77 0.65 -23.33 -17.10
CA ALA A 77 -0.08 -23.73 -18.29
C ALA A 77 -0.85 -22.54 -18.91
N ALA A 78 -1.54 -21.75 -18.08
CA ALA A 78 -2.29 -20.58 -18.51
C ALA A 78 -1.39 -19.48 -19.10
N LYS A 79 -0.24 -19.22 -18.49
CA LYS A 79 0.77 -18.27 -18.99
C LYS A 79 1.42 -18.71 -20.28
N ASN A 80 1.58 -20.03 -20.49
CA ASN A 80 2.25 -20.61 -21.65
C ASN A 80 1.29 -20.95 -22.81
N GLY A 81 -0.03 -20.69 -22.64
CA GLY A 81 -1.01 -20.91 -23.68
C GLY A 81 -1.41 -22.39 -23.89
N ALA A 82 -1.35 -23.21 -22.84
CA ALA A 82 -1.85 -24.58 -22.87
C ALA A 82 -3.39 -24.61 -22.71
N ASP A 83 -4.09 -24.04 -23.70
CA ASP A 83 -5.51 -23.68 -23.64
C ASP A 83 -6.41 -24.86 -23.29
N ALA A 84 -6.21 -26.03 -23.92
CA ALA A 84 -7.04 -27.22 -23.67
C ALA A 84 -6.91 -27.71 -22.21
N GLN A 85 -5.70 -27.72 -21.67
CA GLN A 85 -5.43 -28.14 -20.30
C GLN A 85 -6.09 -27.19 -19.28
N VAL A 86 -5.96 -25.87 -19.52
CA VAL A 86 -6.54 -24.84 -18.66
C VAL A 86 -8.07 -24.88 -18.72
N ALA A 87 -8.64 -24.99 -19.93
CA ALA A 87 -10.09 -25.10 -20.12
C ALA A 87 -10.67 -26.32 -19.42
N GLN A 88 -10.03 -27.49 -19.54
CA GLN A 88 -10.45 -28.72 -18.88
C GLN A 88 -10.41 -28.55 -17.35
N PHE A 89 -9.34 -27.99 -16.79
CA PHE A 89 -9.26 -27.74 -15.35
C PHE A 89 -10.38 -26.80 -14.88
N LEU A 90 -10.56 -25.65 -15.54
CA LEU A 90 -11.54 -24.64 -15.16
C LEU A 90 -13.01 -25.09 -15.36
N SER A 91 -13.27 -26.10 -16.21
CA SER A 91 -14.61 -26.64 -16.41
C SER A 91 -15.11 -27.51 -15.23
N THR A 92 -14.18 -28.06 -14.45
CA THR A 92 -14.49 -28.99 -13.34
C THR A 92 -14.22 -28.40 -11.97
N ALA A 93 -13.42 -27.32 -11.89
CA ALA A 93 -13.06 -26.68 -10.63
C ALA A 93 -14.17 -25.73 -10.14
N GLN A 94 -14.38 -25.70 -8.84
CA GLN A 94 -15.31 -24.74 -8.23
C GLN A 94 -14.76 -23.31 -8.29
N PRO A 95 -15.64 -22.28 -8.45
CA PRO A 95 -15.24 -20.89 -8.41
C PRO A 95 -14.49 -20.54 -7.12
N SER A 96 -13.30 -19.95 -7.25
CA SER A 96 -12.38 -19.69 -6.14
C SER A 96 -11.35 -18.63 -6.53
N ALA A 97 -10.58 -18.11 -5.56
CA ALA A 97 -9.45 -17.24 -5.86
C ALA A 97 -8.42 -17.92 -6.78
N MET A 98 -8.18 -19.23 -6.61
CA MET A 98 -7.29 -20.00 -7.48
C MET A 98 -7.78 -20.00 -8.92
N THR A 99 -9.05 -20.37 -9.15
CA THR A 99 -9.61 -20.44 -10.51
C THR A 99 -9.69 -19.08 -11.18
N GLU A 100 -10.00 -18.02 -10.45
CA GLU A 100 -9.94 -16.65 -10.98
C GLU A 100 -8.53 -16.25 -11.36
N SER A 101 -7.53 -16.58 -10.53
CA SER A 101 -6.13 -16.27 -10.80
C SER A 101 -5.61 -17.00 -12.05
N ILE A 102 -5.98 -18.28 -12.23
CA ILE A 102 -5.63 -19.05 -13.43
C ILE A 102 -6.30 -18.44 -14.66
N ARG A 103 -7.60 -18.12 -14.58
CA ARG A 103 -8.36 -17.50 -15.68
C ARG A 103 -7.77 -16.14 -16.05
N THR A 104 -7.39 -15.32 -15.07
CA THR A 104 -6.75 -14.03 -15.30
C THR A 104 -5.40 -14.19 -16.01
N ALA A 105 -4.57 -15.15 -15.60
CA ALA A 105 -3.31 -15.45 -16.27
C ALA A 105 -3.52 -15.90 -17.72
N TRP A 106 -4.53 -16.72 -17.95
CA TRP A 106 -4.92 -17.18 -19.29
C TRP A 106 -5.43 -16.03 -20.16
N LEU A 107 -6.29 -15.16 -19.64
CA LEU A 107 -6.78 -13.97 -20.33
C LEU A 107 -5.63 -13.06 -20.76
N LYS A 108 -4.62 -12.85 -19.91
CA LYS A 108 -3.43 -12.06 -20.30
C LYS A 108 -2.66 -12.71 -21.44
N ASN A 109 -2.50 -14.02 -21.42
CA ASN A 109 -1.88 -14.76 -22.54
C ASN A 109 -2.70 -14.66 -23.83
N LEU A 110 -4.03 -14.88 -23.75
CA LEU A 110 -4.94 -14.72 -24.89
C LEU A 110 -4.91 -13.28 -25.44
N GLY A 111 -4.88 -12.29 -24.54
CA GLY A 111 -4.75 -10.88 -24.89
C GLY A 111 -3.45 -10.57 -25.65
N THR A 112 -2.34 -11.09 -25.17
CA THR A 112 -1.02 -10.91 -25.79
C THR A 112 -0.95 -11.59 -27.18
N ARG A 113 -1.59 -12.75 -27.36
CA ARG A 113 -1.65 -13.45 -28.64
C ARG A 113 -2.67 -12.85 -29.62
N GLY A 114 -3.58 -12.00 -29.15
CA GLY A 114 -4.67 -11.44 -29.94
C GLY A 114 -5.82 -12.41 -30.21
N ASP A 115 -5.99 -13.46 -29.41
CA ASP A 115 -7.11 -14.38 -29.53
C ASP A 115 -8.38 -13.77 -28.90
N VAL A 116 -8.99 -12.86 -29.65
CA VAL A 116 -10.16 -12.09 -29.20
C VAL A 116 -11.37 -12.99 -28.94
N ALA A 117 -11.55 -14.05 -29.72
CA ALA A 117 -12.71 -14.93 -29.60
C ALA A 117 -12.70 -15.68 -28.26
N GLN A 118 -11.59 -16.34 -27.94
CA GLN A 118 -11.44 -17.08 -26.69
C GLN A 118 -11.33 -16.12 -25.49
N PHE A 119 -10.66 -14.98 -25.66
CA PHE A 119 -10.62 -13.93 -24.63
C PHE A 119 -12.04 -13.50 -24.22
N ARG A 120 -12.91 -13.18 -25.20
CA ARG A 120 -14.30 -12.76 -24.95
C ARG A 120 -15.07 -13.79 -24.13
N GLN A 121 -14.96 -15.08 -24.49
CA GLN A 121 -15.62 -16.17 -23.78
C GLN A 121 -15.14 -16.27 -22.32
N GLN A 122 -13.83 -16.25 -22.10
CA GLN A 122 -13.27 -16.40 -20.76
C GLN A 122 -13.45 -15.15 -19.90
N TYR A 123 -13.43 -13.97 -20.51
CA TYR A 123 -13.67 -12.70 -19.82
C TYR A 123 -15.10 -12.58 -19.28
N ALA A 124 -16.07 -13.09 -20.03
CA ALA A 124 -17.48 -13.16 -19.58
C ALA A 124 -17.68 -14.05 -18.35
N LEU A 125 -16.82 -15.05 -18.16
CA LEU A 125 -16.84 -15.96 -17.01
C LEU A 125 -16.09 -15.43 -15.79
N LEU A 126 -15.38 -14.29 -15.92
CA LEU A 126 -14.68 -13.65 -14.81
C LEU A 126 -15.56 -12.55 -14.21
N PRO A 127 -15.98 -12.67 -12.94
CA PRO A 127 -16.75 -11.62 -12.28
C PRO A 127 -16.01 -10.27 -12.29
N GLU A 128 -16.74 -9.17 -12.29
CA GLU A 128 -16.15 -7.83 -12.36
C GLU A 128 -15.11 -7.59 -11.25
N ALA A 129 -15.41 -8.03 -10.04
CA ALA A 129 -14.50 -7.93 -8.89
C ALA A 129 -13.19 -8.73 -9.04
N GLY A 130 -13.16 -9.70 -9.97
CA GLY A 130 -11.97 -10.49 -10.31
C GLY A 130 -11.17 -9.94 -11.51
N ARG A 131 -11.70 -8.93 -12.22
CA ARG A 131 -11.07 -8.33 -13.40
C ARG A 131 -10.00 -7.33 -12.99
N ASP A 132 -8.75 -7.67 -13.23
CA ASP A 132 -7.65 -6.74 -12.97
C ASP A 132 -7.55 -5.62 -14.03
N PRO A 133 -6.79 -4.54 -13.76
CA PRO A 133 -6.64 -3.42 -14.71
C PRO A 133 -6.17 -3.85 -16.10
N GLU A 134 -5.26 -4.83 -16.21
CA GLU A 134 -4.72 -5.27 -17.49
C GLU A 134 -5.75 -6.03 -18.32
N THR A 135 -6.53 -6.93 -17.69
CA THR A 135 -7.62 -7.64 -18.39
C THR A 135 -8.72 -6.70 -18.85
N LYS A 136 -9.05 -5.67 -18.06
CA LYS A 136 -9.98 -4.60 -18.46
C LYS A 136 -9.43 -3.81 -19.66
N CYS A 137 -8.14 -3.50 -19.66
CA CYS A 137 -7.50 -2.83 -20.79
C CYS A 137 -7.56 -3.67 -22.08
N TYR A 138 -7.30 -4.98 -22.00
CA TYR A 138 -7.46 -5.88 -23.16
C TYR A 138 -8.92 -5.91 -23.63
N ALA A 139 -9.89 -6.03 -22.71
CA ALA A 139 -11.31 -6.04 -23.05
C ALA A 139 -11.73 -4.76 -23.77
N ALA A 140 -11.28 -3.59 -23.31
CA ALA A 140 -11.53 -2.32 -23.97
C ALA A 140 -10.82 -2.23 -25.34
N ALA A 141 -9.56 -2.66 -25.44
CA ALA A 141 -8.81 -2.69 -26.69
C ALA A 141 -9.43 -3.61 -27.76
N PHE A 142 -10.14 -4.65 -27.35
CA PHE A 142 -10.86 -5.58 -28.23
C PHE A 142 -12.32 -5.18 -28.49
N GLY A 143 -12.78 -4.05 -27.96
CA GLY A 143 -14.16 -3.60 -28.14
C GLY A 143 -15.19 -4.47 -27.42
N ILE A 144 -14.78 -5.19 -26.37
CA ILE A 144 -15.66 -6.03 -25.53
C ILE A 144 -16.35 -5.15 -24.48
N GLU A 145 -15.61 -4.18 -23.94
CA GLU A 145 -16.13 -3.15 -23.04
C GLU A 145 -15.88 -1.75 -23.61
N GLN A 146 -16.85 -0.87 -23.47
CA GLN A 146 -16.64 0.56 -23.74
C GLN A 146 -16.35 1.28 -22.43
N ASN A 147 -15.13 1.78 -22.25
CA ASN A 147 -14.71 2.46 -21.03
C ASN A 147 -13.80 3.65 -21.34
N SER A 148 -14.41 4.78 -21.65
CA SER A 148 -13.70 6.04 -21.93
C SER A 148 -12.90 6.53 -20.72
N ARG A 149 -13.35 6.25 -19.50
CA ARG A 149 -12.64 6.57 -18.26
C ARG A 149 -11.32 5.80 -18.18
N LEU A 150 -11.33 4.50 -18.50
CA LEU A 150 -10.12 3.66 -18.46
C LEU A 150 -9.04 4.19 -19.39
N LEU A 151 -9.39 4.63 -20.61
CA LEU A 151 -8.42 5.25 -21.53
C LEU A 151 -7.81 6.53 -20.93
N ASN A 152 -8.62 7.37 -20.31
CA ASN A 152 -8.13 8.56 -19.61
C ASN A 152 -7.22 8.21 -18.45
N ASP A 153 -7.60 7.23 -17.63
CA ASP A 153 -6.78 6.76 -16.51
C ASP A 153 -5.41 6.23 -16.99
N VAL A 154 -5.39 5.50 -18.10
CA VAL A 154 -4.15 4.99 -18.72
C VAL A 154 -3.28 6.13 -19.28
N LEU A 155 -3.89 7.17 -19.87
CA LEU A 155 -3.18 8.33 -20.38
C LEU A 155 -2.53 9.17 -19.27
N GLU A 156 -3.23 9.35 -18.16
CA GLU A 156 -2.79 10.20 -17.04
C GLU A 156 -1.88 9.47 -16.04
N SER A 157 -1.89 8.14 -16.02
CA SER A 157 -1.10 7.36 -15.07
C SER A 157 0.40 7.68 -15.19
N GLY A 158 1.04 7.96 -14.06
CA GLY A 158 2.51 8.03 -13.96
C GLY A 158 3.19 6.66 -13.93
N ASP A 159 2.42 5.57 -13.78
CA ASP A 159 2.93 4.22 -13.65
C ASP A 159 3.35 3.60 -14.98
N LYS A 160 4.16 2.53 -14.85
CA LYS A 160 4.50 1.67 -16.00
C LYS A 160 3.23 1.02 -16.56
N LEU A 161 3.13 1.02 -17.89
CA LEU A 161 2.03 0.33 -18.57
C LEU A 161 2.26 -1.17 -18.62
N SER A 162 1.18 -1.92 -18.38
CA SER A 162 1.08 -3.33 -18.76
C SER A 162 0.82 -3.48 -20.27
N ALA A 163 1.01 -4.68 -20.80
CA ALA A 163 0.84 -4.95 -22.22
C ALA A 163 -0.59 -4.65 -22.71
N GLY A 164 -1.61 -5.02 -21.93
CA GLY A 164 -3.00 -4.77 -22.29
C GLY A 164 -3.34 -3.28 -22.32
N CYS A 165 -2.87 -2.51 -21.32
CA CYS A 165 -3.11 -1.07 -21.28
C CYS A 165 -2.30 -0.32 -22.36
N PHE A 166 -1.11 -0.84 -22.72
CA PHE A 166 -0.40 -0.32 -23.86
C PHE A 166 -1.16 -0.56 -25.18
N LEU A 167 -1.72 -1.76 -25.39
CA LEU A 167 -2.53 -2.08 -26.57
C LEU A 167 -3.76 -1.16 -26.67
N LEU A 168 -4.45 -0.91 -25.56
CA LEU A 168 -5.58 0.03 -25.50
C LEU A 168 -5.15 1.41 -25.96
N LEU A 169 -4.04 1.91 -25.41
CA LEU A 169 -3.51 3.22 -25.76
C LEU A 169 -3.07 3.29 -27.21
N GLN A 170 -2.33 2.31 -27.71
CA GLN A 170 -1.85 2.23 -29.11
C GLN A 170 -2.99 2.30 -30.12
N LYS A 171 -4.09 1.60 -29.85
CA LYS A 171 -5.27 1.62 -30.74
C LYS A 171 -6.01 2.95 -30.76
N ASN A 172 -5.88 3.75 -29.71
CA ASN A 172 -6.65 4.99 -29.55
C ASN A 172 -5.79 6.26 -29.62
N ILE A 173 -4.47 6.16 -29.72
CA ILE A 173 -3.56 7.31 -29.59
C ILE A 173 -3.82 8.39 -30.66
N GLY A 174 -4.21 8.00 -31.86
CA GLY A 174 -4.52 8.92 -32.95
C GLY A 174 -5.78 9.77 -32.73
N SER A 175 -6.66 9.36 -31.81
CA SER A 175 -7.87 10.13 -31.43
C SER A 175 -7.67 11.00 -30.19
N VAL A 176 -6.50 10.89 -29.53
CA VAL A 176 -6.15 11.65 -28.34
C VAL A 176 -5.59 13.01 -28.73
N ASN A 177 -5.90 14.05 -27.93
CA ASN A 177 -5.26 15.36 -28.11
C ASN A 177 -3.72 15.22 -28.13
N GLN A 178 -3.08 15.88 -29.08
CA GLN A 178 -1.63 15.73 -29.32
C GLN A 178 -0.76 16.07 -28.10
N SER A 179 -1.07 17.13 -27.35
CA SER A 179 -0.34 17.51 -26.14
C SER A 179 -0.37 16.37 -25.10
N ARG A 180 -1.56 15.77 -24.86
CA ARG A 180 -1.72 14.64 -23.94
C ARG A 180 -1.01 13.37 -24.46
N ALA A 181 -1.07 13.12 -25.77
CA ALA A 181 -0.42 11.98 -26.38
C ALA A 181 1.11 12.06 -26.23
N TRP A 182 1.71 13.22 -26.53
CA TRP A 182 3.14 13.45 -26.34
C TRP A 182 3.54 13.48 -24.87
N ARG A 183 2.70 14.02 -23.98
CA ARG A 183 2.92 13.91 -22.54
C ARG A 183 3.02 12.43 -22.11
N ARG A 184 2.16 11.54 -22.66
CA ARG A 184 2.27 10.10 -22.37
C ARG A 184 3.57 9.49 -22.87
N VAL A 185 4.07 9.87 -24.03
CA VAL A 185 5.39 9.46 -24.53
C VAL A 185 6.47 9.87 -23.54
N ARG A 186 6.48 11.11 -23.05
CA ARG A 186 7.42 11.62 -22.03
C ARG A 186 7.40 10.79 -20.75
N ILE A 187 6.19 10.48 -20.22
CA ILE A 187 6.02 9.64 -19.03
C ILE A 187 6.66 8.26 -19.25
N LEU A 188 6.45 7.63 -20.42
CA LEU A 188 7.06 6.34 -20.73
C LEU A 188 8.59 6.43 -20.84
N LEU A 189 9.13 7.50 -21.40
CA LEU A 189 10.58 7.74 -21.47
C LEU A 189 11.18 7.96 -20.07
N ALA A 190 10.50 8.70 -19.22
CA ALA A 190 10.93 8.92 -17.83
C ALA A 190 10.91 7.63 -16.99
N ALA A 191 10.01 6.68 -17.32
CA ALA A 191 9.88 5.37 -16.70
C ALA A 191 10.74 4.26 -17.36
N ASP A 192 11.59 4.61 -18.34
CA ASP A 192 12.40 3.70 -19.16
C ASP A 192 11.60 2.63 -19.95
N GLN A 193 10.32 2.88 -20.23
CA GLN A 193 9.52 2.07 -21.15
C GLN A 193 9.70 2.51 -22.62
N VAL A 194 10.95 2.55 -23.05
CA VAL A 194 11.37 3.14 -24.33
C VAL A 194 10.73 2.47 -25.54
N ALA A 195 10.53 1.15 -25.52
CA ALA A 195 9.88 0.42 -26.62
C ALA A 195 8.44 0.91 -26.83
N TYR A 196 7.68 1.10 -25.77
CA TYR A 196 6.31 1.64 -25.84
C TYR A 196 6.30 3.10 -26.30
N ALA A 197 7.21 3.92 -25.76
CA ALA A 197 7.35 5.32 -26.18
C ALA A 197 7.66 5.42 -27.69
N ARG A 198 8.56 4.59 -28.21
CA ARG A 198 8.92 4.51 -29.63
C ARG A 198 7.70 4.18 -30.51
N THR A 199 6.94 3.16 -30.12
CA THR A 199 5.74 2.75 -30.88
C THR A 199 4.69 3.86 -30.91
N LEU A 200 4.46 4.55 -29.77
CA LEU A 200 3.50 5.66 -29.74
C LEU A 200 3.97 6.88 -30.56
N ALA A 201 5.26 7.25 -30.46
CA ALA A 201 5.83 8.35 -31.23
C ALA A 201 5.73 8.08 -32.75
N ALA A 202 5.98 6.87 -33.19
CA ALA A 202 5.78 6.46 -34.58
C ALA A 202 4.30 6.57 -35.00
N ALA A 203 3.36 6.13 -34.14
CA ALA A 203 1.93 6.26 -34.38
C ALA A 203 1.45 7.71 -34.44
N LEU A 204 2.15 8.65 -33.79
CA LEU A 204 1.92 10.09 -33.84
C LEU A 204 2.59 10.76 -35.06
N GLY A 205 3.20 9.98 -35.93
CA GLY A 205 3.83 10.48 -37.17
C GLY A 205 5.22 11.10 -37.01
N SER A 206 5.84 11.00 -35.81
CA SER A 206 7.18 11.53 -35.56
C SER A 206 7.99 10.55 -34.70
N PRO A 207 8.61 9.52 -35.33
CA PRO A 207 9.45 8.51 -34.65
C PRO A 207 10.57 9.14 -33.82
N LEU A 208 10.94 8.50 -32.71
CA LEU A 208 12.02 8.96 -31.82
C LEU A 208 13.40 8.94 -32.51
N GLU A 209 13.57 8.12 -33.53
CA GLU A 209 14.79 7.95 -34.31
C GLU A 209 15.02 9.04 -35.35
N ASN A 210 14.06 9.90 -35.59
CA ASN A 210 14.21 11.02 -36.53
C ASN A 210 15.32 11.97 -36.07
N THR A 211 15.91 12.68 -37.01
CA THR A 211 16.93 13.71 -36.74
C THR A 211 16.34 15.05 -36.36
N ASP A 212 15.06 15.27 -36.67
CA ASP A 212 14.30 16.48 -36.41
C ASP A 212 12.84 16.18 -35.99
N GLY A 213 12.09 17.22 -35.68
CA GLY A 213 10.70 17.14 -35.28
C GLY A 213 10.49 16.71 -33.82
N ALA A 214 9.22 16.50 -33.46
CA ALA A 214 8.83 16.23 -32.08
C ALA A 214 9.49 14.97 -31.51
N GLY A 215 9.54 13.88 -32.29
CA GLY A 215 10.16 12.63 -31.83
C GLY A 215 11.64 12.76 -31.51
N ALA A 216 12.40 13.49 -32.35
CA ALA A 216 13.82 13.77 -32.10
C ALA A 216 14.02 14.57 -30.80
N GLN A 217 13.18 15.60 -30.58
CA GLN A 217 13.21 16.42 -29.37
C GLN A 217 12.88 15.57 -28.11
N GLU A 218 11.89 14.69 -28.18
CA GLU A 218 11.56 13.76 -27.08
C GLU A 218 12.72 12.80 -26.77
N ASN A 219 13.41 12.31 -27.80
CA ASN A 219 14.58 11.45 -27.62
C ASN A 219 15.77 12.22 -26.98
N GLN A 220 15.96 13.49 -27.33
CA GLN A 220 16.92 14.36 -26.67
C GLN A 220 16.55 14.58 -25.21
N LEU A 221 15.28 14.91 -24.93
CA LEU A 221 14.75 15.12 -23.57
C LEU A 221 14.96 13.87 -22.70
N ARG A 222 14.84 12.66 -23.24
CA ARG A 222 15.11 11.40 -22.52
C ARG A 222 16.47 11.42 -21.80
N SER A 223 17.50 12.06 -22.37
CA SER A 223 18.84 12.12 -21.77
C SER A 223 18.86 12.74 -20.38
N VAL A 224 17.82 13.54 -20.03
CA VAL A 224 17.72 14.27 -18.75
C VAL A 224 16.53 13.82 -17.89
N ILE A 225 15.57 13.04 -18.44
CA ILE A 225 14.42 12.56 -17.68
C ILE A 225 14.45 11.08 -17.34
N SER A 226 15.33 10.27 -17.97
CA SER A 226 15.45 8.83 -17.70
C SER A 226 15.75 8.53 -16.23
N THR A 227 15.48 7.31 -15.77
CA THR A 227 15.76 6.93 -14.37
C THR A 227 17.26 7.04 -14.02
N ALA A 228 18.14 6.90 -15.00
CA ALA A 228 19.58 7.14 -14.82
C ALA A 228 19.87 8.63 -14.59
N ALA A 229 19.26 9.52 -15.37
CA ALA A 229 19.43 10.97 -15.25
C ALA A 229 18.86 11.51 -13.91
N GLN A 230 17.76 10.93 -13.42
CA GLN A 230 17.17 11.28 -12.13
C GLN A 230 18.06 10.95 -10.92
N LYS A 231 19.05 10.08 -11.08
CA LYS A 231 20.07 9.78 -10.03
C LYS A 231 21.16 10.85 -9.92
N THR A 232 21.32 11.68 -10.94
CA THR A 232 22.26 12.79 -11.00
C THR A 232 21.54 14.08 -11.38
N PRO A 233 20.55 14.52 -10.56
CA PRO A 233 19.63 15.58 -10.96
C PRO A 233 20.32 16.92 -11.21
N GLN A 234 21.44 17.21 -10.54
CA GLN A 234 22.22 18.45 -10.72
C GLN A 234 22.81 18.51 -12.14
N ALA A 235 23.51 17.47 -12.57
CA ALA A 235 24.08 17.41 -13.91
C ALA A 235 22.99 17.41 -14.99
N SER A 236 21.87 16.75 -14.73
CA SER A 236 20.72 16.69 -15.65
C SER A 236 20.02 18.05 -15.76
N ALA A 237 19.93 18.83 -14.67
CA ALA A 237 19.37 20.18 -14.69
C ALA A 237 20.22 21.15 -15.52
N VAL A 238 21.56 21.10 -15.38
CA VAL A 238 22.47 21.88 -16.23
C VAL A 238 22.29 21.53 -17.70
N ARG A 239 22.19 20.24 -18.02
CA ARG A 239 21.98 19.80 -19.40
C ARG A 239 20.62 20.23 -19.93
N LEU A 240 19.55 20.12 -19.14
CA LEU A 240 18.22 20.59 -19.53
C LEU A 240 18.24 22.10 -19.84
N GLN A 241 18.91 22.91 -19.01
CA GLN A 241 19.06 24.34 -19.22
C GLN A 241 19.76 24.65 -20.57
N GLN A 242 20.80 23.88 -20.92
CA GLN A 242 21.54 24.06 -22.18
C GLN A 242 20.69 23.72 -23.40
N MET A 243 19.79 22.72 -23.29
CA MET A 243 18.97 22.28 -24.42
C MET A 243 17.55 22.90 -24.44
N ALA A 244 17.17 23.67 -23.44
CA ALA A 244 15.81 24.21 -23.30
C ALA A 244 15.37 25.04 -24.53
N GLY A 245 16.29 25.76 -25.16
CA GLY A 245 15.99 26.54 -26.38
C GLY A 245 15.67 25.71 -27.63
N SER A 246 16.00 24.43 -27.64
CA SER A 246 15.64 23.48 -28.74
C SER A 246 14.38 22.67 -28.45
N LEU A 247 13.81 22.78 -27.24
CA LEU A 247 12.61 22.09 -26.81
C LEU A 247 11.39 23.01 -26.84
N THR A 248 10.19 22.43 -26.97
CA THR A 248 8.96 23.17 -26.73
C THR A 248 8.79 23.48 -25.23
N GLY A 249 7.94 24.45 -24.89
CA GLY A 249 7.61 24.77 -23.50
C GLY A 249 7.07 23.57 -22.71
N GLU A 250 6.24 22.73 -23.34
CA GLU A 250 5.71 21.49 -22.74
C GLU A 250 6.81 20.47 -22.45
N GLN A 251 7.76 20.29 -23.38
CA GLN A 251 8.87 19.36 -23.23
C GLN A 251 9.82 19.80 -22.11
N ALA A 252 10.26 21.04 -22.15
CA ALA A 252 11.13 21.62 -21.12
C ALA A 252 10.41 21.63 -19.76
N GLY A 253 9.14 22.02 -19.72
CA GLY A 253 8.31 22.08 -18.52
C GLY A 253 8.10 20.72 -17.87
N PHE A 254 7.90 19.65 -18.66
CA PHE A 254 7.90 18.28 -18.15
C PHE A 254 9.26 17.88 -17.57
N GLY A 255 10.35 18.18 -18.27
CA GLY A 255 11.71 17.90 -17.82
C GLY A 255 12.02 18.55 -16.48
N TRP A 256 11.65 19.82 -16.31
CA TRP A 256 11.80 20.53 -15.03
C TRP A 256 10.99 19.85 -13.91
N GLY A 257 9.77 19.38 -14.19
CA GLY A 257 8.96 18.64 -13.22
C GLY A 257 9.60 17.34 -12.74
N VAL A 258 10.18 16.56 -13.67
CA VAL A 258 10.92 15.32 -13.34
C VAL A 258 12.13 15.61 -12.45
N LEU A 259 12.94 16.60 -12.83
CA LEU A 259 14.17 16.92 -12.09
C LEU A 259 13.86 17.56 -10.73
N ALA A 260 12.84 18.44 -10.65
CA ALA A 260 12.37 18.98 -9.38
C ALA A 260 11.93 17.86 -8.42
N THR A 261 11.23 16.84 -8.94
CA THR A 261 10.86 15.65 -8.15
C THR A 261 12.09 14.89 -7.64
N ALA A 262 13.12 14.75 -8.46
CA ALA A 262 14.37 14.10 -8.06
C ALA A 262 15.10 14.89 -6.96
N TYR A 263 15.17 16.21 -7.08
CA TYR A 263 15.72 17.10 -6.04
C TYR A 263 14.92 16.99 -4.73
N ALA A 264 13.60 17.02 -4.79
CA ALA A 264 12.73 16.88 -3.62
C ALA A 264 12.96 15.55 -2.89
N LYS A 265 13.06 14.43 -3.63
CA LYS A 265 13.37 13.11 -3.07
C LYS A 265 14.77 13.03 -2.44
N ASP A 266 15.72 13.85 -2.90
CA ASP A 266 17.04 14.01 -2.26
C ASP A 266 17.06 15.07 -1.14
N GLN A 267 15.89 15.54 -0.68
CA GLN A 267 15.72 16.50 0.42
C GLN A 267 16.19 17.95 0.10
N GLN A 268 16.37 18.26 -1.17
CA GLN A 268 16.76 19.61 -1.64
C GLN A 268 15.50 20.40 -2.01
N PHE A 269 14.66 20.71 -1.02
CA PHE A 269 13.30 21.23 -1.24
C PHE A 269 13.27 22.63 -1.84
N ASP A 270 14.18 23.53 -1.45
CA ASP A 270 14.22 24.89 -1.98
C ASP A 270 14.64 24.88 -3.46
N GLN A 271 15.63 24.06 -3.82
CA GLN A 271 16.02 23.84 -5.21
C GLN A 271 14.89 23.19 -6.02
N ALA A 272 14.19 22.21 -5.43
CA ALA A 272 13.04 21.61 -6.06
C ALA A 272 11.95 22.66 -6.37
N LEU A 273 11.64 23.56 -5.43
CA LEU A 273 10.67 24.65 -5.65
C LEU A 273 11.09 25.58 -6.78
N ALA A 274 12.38 25.93 -6.85
CA ALA A 274 12.91 26.76 -7.93
C ALA A 274 12.79 26.10 -9.31
N LEU A 275 12.96 24.77 -9.40
CA LEU A 275 12.75 24.01 -10.64
C LEU A 275 11.27 23.84 -10.97
N TYR A 276 10.41 23.60 -9.98
CA TYR A 276 8.96 23.54 -10.18
C TYR A 276 8.38 24.87 -10.69
N ALA A 277 9.00 26.00 -10.35
CA ALA A 277 8.61 27.30 -10.89
C ALA A 277 8.83 27.41 -12.41
N GLN A 278 9.71 26.58 -12.99
CA GLN A 278 9.97 26.49 -14.43
C GLN A 278 9.14 25.40 -15.11
N ALA A 279 8.48 24.54 -14.33
CA ALA A 279 7.70 23.43 -14.85
C ALA A 279 6.35 23.91 -15.41
N ASP A 280 5.91 23.26 -16.48
CA ASP A 280 4.55 23.43 -16.99
C ASP A 280 3.58 22.52 -16.21
N ARG A 281 2.70 23.12 -15.42
CA ARG A 281 1.74 22.38 -14.58
C ARG A 281 0.83 21.44 -15.38
N SER A 282 0.51 21.77 -16.64
CA SER A 282 -0.31 20.92 -17.51
C SER A 282 0.38 19.60 -17.86
N GLN A 283 1.71 19.57 -17.74
CA GLN A 283 2.55 18.43 -18.05
C GLN A 283 2.89 17.57 -16.82
N LEU A 284 2.61 18.06 -15.60
CA LEU A 284 2.93 17.35 -14.37
C LEU A 284 2.05 16.11 -14.17
N THR A 285 2.64 15.03 -13.68
CA THR A 285 1.94 13.85 -13.18
C THR A 285 1.50 14.06 -11.72
N GLN A 286 0.62 13.19 -11.20
CA GLN A 286 0.25 13.22 -9.79
C GLN A 286 1.48 13.14 -8.87
N GLU A 287 2.46 12.29 -9.19
CA GLU A 287 3.70 12.18 -8.40
C GLU A 287 4.49 13.50 -8.37
N HIS A 288 4.57 14.20 -9.50
CA HIS A 288 5.21 15.52 -9.55
C HIS A 288 4.48 16.53 -8.66
N PHE A 289 3.15 16.59 -8.74
CA PHE A 289 2.33 17.44 -7.87
C PHE A 289 2.50 17.09 -6.39
N ASP A 290 2.52 15.80 -6.06
CA ASP A 290 2.74 15.34 -4.69
C ASP A 290 4.06 15.85 -4.12
N TRP A 291 5.15 15.76 -4.89
CA TRP A 291 6.46 16.22 -4.44
C TRP A 291 6.60 17.74 -4.46
N PHE A 292 5.92 18.42 -5.36
CA PHE A 292 5.82 19.87 -5.34
C PHE A 292 5.12 20.34 -4.05
N ALA A 293 3.98 19.75 -3.72
CA ALA A 293 3.25 20.05 -2.50
C ALA A 293 4.10 19.71 -1.24
N ARG A 294 4.79 18.56 -1.21
CA ARG A 294 5.71 18.19 -0.11
C ARG A 294 6.87 19.19 0.05
N SER A 295 7.40 19.68 -1.06
CA SER A 295 8.46 20.69 -1.02
C SER A 295 7.95 22.00 -0.43
N ALA A 296 6.79 22.48 -0.85
CA ALA A 296 6.16 23.66 -0.27
C ALA A 296 5.78 23.47 1.21
N LEU A 297 5.27 22.28 1.57
CA LEU A 297 4.92 21.91 2.93
C LEU A 297 6.15 21.94 3.86
N ARG A 298 7.28 21.41 3.40
CA ARG A 298 8.52 21.34 4.18
C ARG A 298 8.99 22.72 4.62
N GLY A 299 8.92 23.71 3.74
CA GLY A 299 9.23 25.12 4.02
C GLY A 299 8.07 25.92 4.63
N LYS A 300 6.90 25.31 4.83
CA LYS A 300 5.66 26.01 5.24
C LYS A 300 5.29 27.16 4.30
N HIS A 301 5.53 26.99 2.99
CA HIS A 301 5.12 27.95 1.96
C HIS A 301 3.62 27.79 1.67
N TRP A 302 2.78 28.25 2.61
CA TRP A 302 1.35 27.95 2.65
C TRP A 302 0.59 28.39 1.38
N GLN A 303 0.88 29.57 0.83
CA GLN A 303 0.26 30.05 -0.39
C GLN A 303 0.63 29.17 -1.60
N THR A 304 1.91 28.79 -1.72
CA THR A 304 2.38 27.88 -2.76
C THR A 304 1.72 26.51 -2.61
N LEU A 305 1.64 25.97 -1.39
CA LEU A 305 1.01 24.70 -1.09
C LEU A 305 -0.46 24.66 -1.52
N ASP A 306 -1.25 25.67 -1.15
CA ASP A 306 -2.66 25.79 -1.58
C ASP A 306 -2.78 25.83 -3.10
N SER A 307 -2.01 26.70 -3.77
CA SER A 307 -1.99 26.84 -5.23
C SER A 307 -1.64 25.54 -5.96
N VAL A 308 -0.65 24.80 -5.45
CA VAL A 308 -0.23 23.52 -6.03
C VAL A 308 -1.32 22.47 -5.89
N ILE A 309 -1.91 22.32 -4.69
CA ILE A 309 -2.98 21.34 -4.47
C ILE A 309 -4.22 21.69 -5.31
N ALA A 310 -4.57 22.96 -5.43
CA ALA A 310 -5.67 23.43 -6.28
C ALA A 310 -5.46 23.13 -7.77
N SER A 311 -4.21 22.95 -8.20
CA SER A 311 -3.84 22.62 -9.59
C SER A 311 -3.72 21.11 -9.85
N MET A 312 -3.84 20.26 -8.81
CA MET A 312 -3.80 18.81 -8.96
C MET A 312 -4.99 18.29 -9.80
N PRO A 313 -4.86 17.13 -10.44
CA PRO A 313 -6.03 16.39 -10.92
C PRO A 313 -7.08 16.20 -9.81
N GLU A 314 -8.35 16.10 -10.17
CA GLU A 314 -9.47 16.02 -9.22
C GLU A 314 -9.30 14.88 -8.19
N SER A 315 -8.78 13.73 -8.62
CA SER A 315 -8.47 12.60 -7.74
C SER A 315 -7.45 12.95 -6.66
N GLY A 316 -6.42 13.71 -7.01
CA GLY A 316 -5.42 14.22 -6.07
C GLY A 316 -6.02 15.22 -5.09
N GLN A 317 -6.82 16.18 -5.58
CA GLN A 317 -7.47 17.17 -4.72
C GLN A 317 -8.41 16.53 -3.66
N ARG A 318 -8.99 15.36 -3.97
CA ARG A 318 -9.88 14.60 -3.06
C ARG A 318 -9.15 13.62 -2.16
N ASP A 319 -7.83 13.45 -2.32
CA ASP A 319 -7.05 12.58 -1.43
C ASP A 319 -7.00 13.16 -0.02
N ALA A 320 -7.14 12.31 0.99
CA ALA A 320 -7.14 12.71 2.40
C ALA A 320 -5.91 13.54 2.79
N THR A 321 -4.75 13.22 2.22
CA THR A 321 -3.49 13.94 2.44
C THR A 321 -3.65 15.40 2.03
N TRP A 322 -4.11 15.60 0.80
CA TRP A 322 -4.15 16.94 0.23
C TRP A 322 -5.34 17.76 0.70
N LEU A 323 -6.47 17.13 1.03
CA LEU A 323 -7.57 17.79 1.73
C LEU A 323 -7.10 18.36 3.08
N TYR A 324 -6.39 17.56 3.88
CA TYR A 324 -5.87 18.01 5.17
C TYR A 324 -4.85 19.14 5.04
N TRP A 325 -3.82 18.95 4.20
CA TRP A 325 -2.75 19.95 4.07
C TRP A 325 -3.22 21.25 3.39
N ARG A 326 -4.18 21.17 2.46
CA ARG A 326 -4.82 22.37 1.92
C ARG A 326 -5.63 23.11 2.98
N GLY A 327 -6.35 22.37 3.83
CA GLY A 327 -7.03 22.94 5.00
C GLY A 327 -6.05 23.66 5.93
N ARG A 328 -4.88 23.06 6.21
CA ARG A 328 -3.81 23.69 7.00
C ARG A 328 -3.25 24.95 6.33
N ALA A 329 -3.07 24.91 5.01
CA ALA A 329 -2.59 26.05 4.25
C ALA A 329 -3.57 27.23 4.28
N LEU A 330 -4.86 26.97 4.09
CA LEU A 330 -5.91 27.99 4.16
C LEU A 330 -6.06 28.56 5.57
N ALA A 331 -6.03 27.71 6.61
CA ALA A 331 -6.07 28.17 7.99
C ALA A 331 -4.90 29.12 8.32
N ALA A 332 -3.69 28.80 7.85
CA ALA A 332 -2.51 29.65 8.05
C ALA A 332 -2.60 30.99 7.31
N GLN A 333 -3.44 31.09 6.29
CA GLN A 333 -3.75 32.33 5.52
C GLN A 333 -4.98 33.08 6.03
N GLY A 334 -5.61 32.61 7.13
CA GLY A 334 -6.80 33.24 7.72
C GLY A 334 -8.14 32.80 7.13
N HIS A 335 -8.15 31.89 6.16
CA HIS A 335 -9.37 31.35 5.52
C HIS A 335 -10.01 30.22 6.35
N SER A 336 -10.42 30.53 7.57
CA SER A 336 -10.84 29.54 8.55
C SER A 336 -12.10 28.74 8.15
N ALA A 337 -13.04 29.35 7.44
CA ALA A 337 -14.29 28.68 7.01
C ALA A 337 -14.00 27.60 5.96
N GLU A 338 -13.18 27.93 4.95
CA GLU A 338 -12.75 27.00 3.89
C GLU A 338 -11.88 25.90 4.46
N ALA A 339 -10.98 26.22 5.38
CA ALA A 339 -10.15 25.24 6.08
C ALA A 339 -11.01 24.19 6.81
N GLN A 340 -12.02 24.64 7.57
CA GLN A 340 -12.94 23.72 8.26
C GLN A 340 -13.75 22.84 7.29
N ALA A 341 -14.14 23.37 6.12
CA ALA A 341 -14.83 22.58 5.11
C ALA A 341 -13.94 21.42 4.60
N LEU A 342 -12.66 21.70 4.34
CA LEU A 342 -11.69 20.68 3.92
C LEU A 342 -11.38 19.66 5.02
N TYR A 343 -11.28 20.10 6.28
CA TYR A 343 -11.12 19.17 7.42
C TYR A 343 -12.31 18.23 7.56
N ARG A 344 -13.56 18.72 7.37
CA ARG A 344 -14.75 17.84 7.37
C ARG A 344 -14.68 16.80 6.25
N GLN A 345 -14.25 17.20 5.04
CA GLN A 345 -14.08 16.27 3.93
C GLN A 345 -12.98 15.25 4.22
N ALA A 346 -11.82 15.69 4.73
CA ALA A 346 -10.72 14.80 5.09
C ALA A 346 -11.13 13.81 6.19
N ALA A 347 -11.86 14.26 7.23
CA ALA A 347 -12.35 13.42 8.32
C ALA A 347 -13.30 12.31 7.83
N GLN A 348 -14.03 12.53 6.73
CA GLN A 348 -14.95 11.55 6.15
C GLN A 348 -14.28 10.50 5.25
N THR A 349 -12.97 10.62 4.97
CA THR A 349 -12.25 9.69 4.11
C THR A 349 -11.93 8.33 4.77
N GLY A 350 -12.35 8.13 6.01
CA GLY A 350 -12.19 6.87 6.75
C GLY A 350 -11.33 7.02 8.00
N ARG A 351 -10.59 5.97 8.36
CA ARG A 351 -9.79 5.88 9.60
C ARG A 351 -8.28 5.98 9.31
N ASN A 352 -7.90 6.78 8.35
CA ASN A 352 -6.52 7.01 7.99
C ASN A 352 -5.89 8.16 8.82
N PHE A 353 -4.60 8.33 8.68
CA PHE A 353 -3.80 9.33 9.38
C PHE A 353 -4.37 10.75 9.26
N TYR A 354 -4.73 11.17 8.04
CA TYR A 354 -5.22 12.52 7.81
C TYR A 354 -6.66 12.72 8.22
N ALA A 355 -7.48 11.69 8.16
CA ALA A 355 -8.84 11.75 8.70
C ALA A 355 -8.82 11.95 10.22
N VAL A 356 -7.90 11.28 10.93
CA VAL A 356 -7.74 11.48 12.39
C VAL A 356 -7.23 12.88 12.71
N LEU A 357 -6.19 13.36 12.01
CA LEU A 357 -5.68 14.72 12.19
C LEU A 357 -6.76 15.78 11.90
N ALA A 358 -7.54 15.61 10.82
CA ALA A 358 -8.61 16.50 10.45
C ALA A 358 -9.74 16.53 11.51
N THR A 359 -10.07 15.37 12.07
CA THR A 359 -11.03 15.27 13.21
C THR A 359 -10.54 16.07 14.42
N GLU A 360 -9.24 16.03 14.70
CA GLU A 360 -8.63 16.80 15.79
C GLU A 360 -8.56 18.32 15.48
N GLU A 361 -8.39 18.73 14.20
CA GLU A 361 -8.50 20.15 13.82
C GLU A 361 -9.91 20.71 14.01
N LEU A 362 -10.94 19.84 13.90
CA LEU A 362 -12.33 20.19 14.19
C LEU A 362 -12.66 20.19 15.70
N GLY A 363 -11.66 20.03 16.58
CA GLY A 363 -11.84 19.99 18.03
C GLY A 363 -12.42 18.69 18.57
N GLN A 364 -12.49 17.65 17.74
CA GLN A 364 -13.00 16.33 18.11
C GLN A 364 -11.84 15.35 18.33
N ARG A 365 -12.12 14.23 18.97
CA ARG A 365 -11.18 13.11 19.12
C ARG A 365 -11.82 11.83 18.61
N ILE A 366 -10.98 10.88 18.18
CA ILE A 366 -11.47 9.54 17.88
C ILE A 366 -12.07 8.91 19.13
N SER A 367 -13.12 8.13 18.93
CA SER A 367 -13.74 7.32 19.97
C SER A 367 -13.89 5.89 19.46
N THR A 368 -13.50 4.92 20.28
CA THR A 368 -13.71 3.49 20.03
C THR A 368 -14.89 2.93 20.82
N GLN A 369 -15.66 3.79 21.50
CA GLN A 369 -16.79 3.39 22.33
C GLN A 369 -18.02 2.98 21.51
N ASN A 370 -18.20 3.55 20.33
CA ASN A 370 -19.28 3.17 19.41
C ASN A 370 -18.88 1.90 18.65
N ASN A 371 -18.90 0.76 19.33
CA ASN A 371 -18.69 -0.54 18.71
C ASN A 371 -19.99 -1.05 18.10
N ALA A 372 -19.88 -1.68 16.91
CA ALA A 372 -20.98 -2.45 16.35
C ALA A 372 -21.33 -3.63 17.24
N ALA A 373 -22.57 -4.13 17.11
CA ALA A 373 -23.01 -5.35 17.77
C ALA A 373 -22.09 -6.53 17.40
N GLN A 374 -21.90 -7.44 18.37
CA GLN A 374 -21.15 -8.67 18.14
C GLN A 374 -22.02 -9.68 17.38
N ALA A 375 -21.39 -10.43 16.49
CA ALA A 375 -22.05 -11.56 15.85
C ALA A 375 -22.37 -12.65 16.88
N SER A 376 -23.59 -13.17 16.85
CA SER A 376 -23.95 -14.32 17.67
C SER A 376 -23.25 -15.60 17.21
N ALA A 377 -23.14 -16.61 18.06
CA ALA A 377 -22.56 -17.90 17.71
C ALA A 377 -23.27 -18.53 16.48
N ALA A 378 -24.60 -18.40 16.41
CA ALA A 378 -25.39 -18.90 15.27
C ALA A 378 -25.03 -18.19 13.94
N GLN A 379 -24.79 -16.87 13.98
CA GLN A 379 -24.36 -16.09 12.81
C GLN A 379 -22.94 -16.47 12.37
N VAL A 380 -22.03 -16.68 13.30
CA VAL A 380 -20.67 -17.16 13.02
C VAL A 380 -20.70 -18.57 12.43
N GLU A 381 -21.53 -19.47 12.98
CA GLU A 381 -21.72 -20.81 12.44
C GLU A 381 -22.34 -20.79 11.04
N GLN A 382 -23.29 -19.88 10.77
CA GLN A 382 -23.85 -19.71 9.42
C GLN A 382 -22.75 -19.40 8.41
N ILE A 383 -21.83 -18.51 8.72
CA ILE A 383 -20.71 -18.14 7.83
C ILE A 383 -19.73 -19.30 7.65
N SER A 384 -19.48 -20.11 8.69
CA SER A 384 -18.58 -21.26 8.60
C SER A 384 -19.05 -22.33 7.62
N LYS A 385 -20.36 -22.39 7.32
CA LYS A 385 -20.98 -23.33 6.36
C LYS A 385 -20.83 -22.89 4.89
N ASP A 386 -20.38 -21.66 4.63
CA ASP A 386 -20.14 -21.22 3.26
C ASP A 386 -18.92 -21.94 2.67
N GLY A 387 -19.07 -22.55 1.49
CA GLY A 387 -18.02 -23.37 0.87
C GLY A 387 -16.73 -22.62 0.56
N ALA A 388 -16.79 -21.31 0.22
CA ALA A 388 -15.58 -20.53 -0.03
C ALA A 388 -14.86 -20.14 1.28
N VAL A 389 -15.62 -19.87 2.35
CA VAL A 389 -15.05 -19.65 3.69
C VAL A 389 -14.45 -20.96 4.21
N HIS A 390 -15.13 -22.08 4.05
CA HIS A 390 -14.63 -23.41 4.39
C HIS A 390 -13.32 -23.73 3.65
N ARG A 391 -13.23 -23.42 2.34
CA ARG A 391 -12.00 -23.60 1.56
C ARG A 391 -10.84 -22.79 2.15
N ALA A 392 -11.07 -21.51 2.48
CA ALA A 392 -10.07 -20.66 3.08
C ALA A 392 -9.56 -21.20 4.43
N LEU A 393 -10.46 -21.65 5.30
CA LEU A 393 -10.12 -22.23 6.61
C LEU A 393 -9.41 -23.59 6.46
N SER A 394 -9.84 -24.44 5.52
CA SER A 394 -9.17 -25.72 5.26
C SER A 394 -7.71 -25.53 4.86
N LEU A 395 -7.44 -24.63 3.90
CA LEU A 395 -6.07 -24.29 3.51
C LEU A 395 -5.29 -23.64 4.66
N PHE A 396 -5.93 -22.78 5.45
CA PHE A 396 -5.31 -22.16 6.61
C PHE A 396 -4.84 -23.19 7.64
N HIS A 397 -5.73 -24.10 8.06
CA HIS A 397 -5.39 -25.13 9.04
C HIS A 397 -4.34 -26.12 8.53
N THR A 398 -4.47 -26.57 7.27
CA THR A 398 -3.45 -27.45 6.66
C THR A 398 -2.11 -26.74 6.55
N SER A 399 -2.11 -25.45 6.24
CA SER A 399 -0.87 -24.66 6.18
C SER A 399 -0.15 -24.55 7.53
N LEU A 400 -0.89 -24.51 8.64
CA LEU A 400 -0.30 -24.52 9.98
C LEU A 400 0.32 -25.88 10.31
N GLN A 401 -0.39 -26.97 9.98
CA GLN A 401 0.09 -28.34 10.21
C GLN A 401 1.36 -28.65 9.42
N ASN A 402 1.40 -28.22 8.14
CA ASN A 402 2.50 -28.50 7.23
C ASN A 402 3.58 -27.42 7.23
N GLN A 403 3.39 -26.35 7.98
CA GLN A 403 4.26 -25.17 7.96
C GLN A 403 4.44 -24.61 6.52
N ASP A 404 3.37 -24.66 5.71
CA ASP A 404 3.39 -24.27 4.31
C ASP A 404 2.87 -22.83 4.13
N TRP A 405 3.78 -21.92 3.87
CA TRP A 405 3.51 -20.48 3.71
C TRP A 405 2.84 -20.10 2.41
N LYS A 406 3.10 -20.88 1.39
CA LYS A 406 2.46 -20.67 0.10
C LYS A 406 0.98 -21.03 0.21
N MET A 407 0.69 -22.15 0.89
CA MET A 407 -0.69 -22.55 1.20
C MET A 407 -1.39 -21.53 2.09
N ARG A 408 -0.70 -21.00 3.13
CA ARG A 408 -1.28 -19.95 3.98
C ARG A 408 -1.61 -18.68 3.18
N ARG A 409 -0.74 -18.26 2.26
CA ARG A 409 -1.03 -17.13 1.38
C ARG A 409 -2.24 -17.40 0.51
N GLN A 410 -2.37 -18.61 -0.01
CA GLN A 410 -3.55 -19.00 -0.77
C GLN A 410 -4.81 -19.00 0.10
N ALA A 411 -4.72 -19.45 1.35
CA ALA A 411 -5.82 -19.33 2.32
C ALA A 411 -6.28 -17.87 2.50
N GLN A 412 -5.35 -16.92 2.59
CA GLN A 412 -5.69 -15.49 2.64
C GLN A 412 -6.38 -15.01 1.35
N ASN A 413 -5.95 -15.48 0.19
CA ASN A 413 -6.59 -15.12 -1.09
C ASN A 413 -8.01 -15.70 -1.17
N GLU A 414 -8.21 -16.96 -0.76
CA GLU A 414 -9.53 -17.58 -0.68
C GLU A 414 -10.45 -16.85 0.31
N TRP A 415 -9.92 -16.40 1.45
CA TRP A 415 -10.70 -15.60 2.39
C TRP A 415 -11.13 -14.26 1.79
N ARG A 416 -10.21 -13.55 1.10
CA ARG A 416 -10.55 -12.30 0.41
C ARG A 416 -11.59 -12.51 -0.67
N TYR A 417 -11.48 -13.59 -1.43
CA TYR A 417 -12.46 -14.01 -2.42
C TYR A 417 -13.82 -14.27 -1.76
N ALA A 418 -13.85 -15.06 -0.70
CA ALA A 418 -15.06 -15.42 0.02
C ALA A 418 -15.81 -14.19 0.56
N THR A 419 -15.08 -13.20 1.05
CA THR A 419 -15.65 -12.05 1.77
C THR A 419 -15.80 -10.78 0.93
N ARG A 420 -15.46 -10.81 -0.36
CA ARG A 420 -15.40 -9.58 -1.18
C ARG A 420 -16.77 -8.90 -1.38
N GLU A 421 -17.84 -9.68 -1.47
CA GLU A 421 -19.21 -9.23 -1.75
C GLU A 421 -20.14 -9.29 -0.51
N MET A 422 -19.58 -9.59 0.65
CA MET A 422 -20.35 -9.64 1.90
C MET A 422 -20.75 -8.23 2.37
N ASN A 423 -21.97 -8.09 2.86
CA ASN A 423 -22.41 -6.88 3.56
C ASN A 423 -21.72 -6.73 4.92
N GLU A 424 -21.84 -5.57 5.56
CA GLU A 424 -21.11 -5.27 6.80
C GLU A 424 -21.45 -6.22 7.97
N PRO A 425 -22.72 -6.61 8.22
CA PRO A 425 -23.02 -7.60 9.25
C PRO A 425 -22.32 -8.94 9.00
N THR A 426 -22.33 -9.41 7.74
CA THR A 426 -21.69 -10.66 7.35
C THR A 426 -20.16 -10.58 7.45
N LEU A 427 -19.57 -9.43 7.09
CA LEU A 427 -18.15 -9.18 7.27
C LEU A 427 -17.72 -9.22 8.73
N LEU A 428 -18.53 -8.70 9.65
CA LEU A 428 -18.23 -8.77 11.09
C LEU A 428 -18.37 -10.20 11.63
N ALA A 429 -19.36 -10.97 11.16
CA ALA A 429 -19.48 -12.39 11.52
C ALA A 429 -18.28 -13.20 10.98
N ALA A 430 -17.84 -12.91 9.75
CA ALA A 430 -16.62 -13.49 9.18
C ALA A 430 -15.37 -13.07 9.95
N ALA A 431 -15.25 -11.81 10.35
CA ALA A 431 -14.16 -11.33 11.18
C ALA A 431 -14.08 -12.08 12.53
N GLN A 432 -15.24 -12.30 13.17
CA GLN A 432 -15.32 -13.07 14.42
C GLN A 432 -14.93 -14.54 14.19
N LEU A 433 -15.39 -15.16 13.09
CA LEU A 433 -15.00 -16.52 12.73
C LEU A 433 -13.48 -16.64 12.54
N ALA A 434 -12.88 -15.73 11.77
CA ALA A 434 -11.43 -15.70 11.59
C ALA A 434 -10.67 -15.50 12.90
N TYR A 435 -11.16 -14.62 13.79
CA TYR A 435 -10.59 -14.42 15.11
C TYR A 435 -10.63 -15.69 15.96
N ASN A 436 -11.76 -16.39 15.98
CA ASN A 436 -11.93 -17.66 16.72
C ASN A 436 -10.96 -18.75 16.25
N HIS A 437 -10.62 -18.75 14.95
CA HIS A 437 -9.61 -19.64 14.38
C HIS A 437 -8.17 -19.11 14.48
N GLN A 438 -7.92 -17.96 15.13
CA GLN A 438 -6.62 -17.29 15.20
C GLN A 438 -6.06 -16.90 13.81
N PHE A 439 -6.93 -16.77 12.83
CA PHE A 439 -6.60 -16.23 11.51
C PHE A 439 -6.65 -14.69 11.57
N TYR A 440 -5.82 -14.13 12.44
CA TYR A 440 -5.86 -12.74 12.91
C TYR A 440 -5.80 -11.71 11.80
N GLU A 441 -4.94 -11.92 10.80
CA GLU A 441 -4.80 -11.01 9.67
C GLU A 441 -6.07 -10.96 8.82
N MET A 442 -6.87 -12.03 8.78
CA MET A 442 -8.15 -12.06 8.08
C MET A 442 -9.31 -11.56 8.94
N ALA A 443 -9.24 -11.71 10.26
CA ALA A 443 -10.14 -11.04 11.18
C ALA A 443 -10.04 -9.51 11.03
N ILE A 444 -8.83 -8.99 11.10
CA ILE A 444 -8.56 -7.56 10.87
C ILE A 444 -9.01 -7.13 9.46
N TYR A 445 -8.67 -7.90 8.43
CA TYR A 445 -9.05 -7.58 7.04
C TYR A 445 -10.56 -7.45 6.88
N SER A 446 -11.33 -8.40 7.42
CA SER A 446 -12.79 -8.39 7.30
C SER A 446 -13.41 -7.23 8.09
N ALA A 447 -12.92 -6.97 9.32
CA ALA A 447 -13.38 -5.86 10.13
C ALA A 447 -13.00 -4.49 9.51
N ASP A 448 -11.83 -4.37 8.89
CA ASP A 448 -11.39 -3.12 8.23
C ASP A 448 -12.27 -2.72 7.04
N LYS A 449 -12.98 -3.67 6.41
CA LYS A 449 -13.89 -3.42 5.29
C LYS A 449 -15.22 -2.76 5.68
N THR A 450 -15.59 -2.78 6.96
CA THR A 450 -16.84 -2.14 7.41
C THR A 450 -16.65 -0.63 7.61
N ASN A 451 -17.68 0.16 7.27
CA ASN A 451 -17.65 1.61 7.37
C ASN A 451 -18.66 2.16 8.39
N HIS A 452 -19.84 1.54 8.49
CA HIS A 452 -20.93 1.95 9.37
C HIS A 452 -21.02 1.07 10.61
N LEU A 453 -20.88 -0.24 10.45
CA LEU A 453 -20.85 -1.18 11.57
C LEU A 453 -19.41 -1.39 12.03
N LEU A 454 -18.98 -0.61 13.02
CA LEU A 454 -17.60 -0.61 13.49
C LEU A 454 -17.45 -1.52 14.72
N ASN A 455 -16.63 -2.57 14.59
CA ASN A 455 -16.17 -3.36 15.72
C ASN A 455 -14.66 -3.13 15.92
N TYR A 456 -14.31 -2.25 16.83
CA TYR A 456 -12.93 -1.89 17.09
C TYR A 456 -12.12 -3.02 17.73
N ASN A 457 -12.75 -3.92 18.49
CA ASN A 457 -12.07 -5.06 19.09
C ASN A 457 -11.62 -6.12 18.05
N LEU A 458 -12.37 -6.26 16.94
CA LEU A 458 -11.96 -7.12 15.81
C LEU A 458 -11.00 -6.42 14.84
N ARG A 459 -11.02 -5.10 14.82
CA ARG A 459 -10.14 -4.29 13.96
C ARG A 459 -8.77 -4.05 14.58
N TYR A 460 -8.73 -3.84 15.88
CA TYR A 460 -7.53 -3.58 16.67
C TYR A 460 -7.41 -4.64 17.79
N ILE A 461 -7.30 -5.89 17.36
CA ILE A 461 -7.15 -7.03 18.27
C ILE A 461 -5.89 -6.88 19.13
N THR A 462 -5.94 -7.40 20.35
CA THR A 462 -4.83 -7.33 21.31
C THR A 462 -4.39 -8.72 21.78
N PRO A 463 -3.97 -9.64 20.87
CA PRO A 463 -3.44 -10.92 21.28
C PRO A 463 -2.10 -10.75 22.01
N TYR A 464 -1.70 -11.76 22.81
CA TYR A 464 -0.41 -11.77 23.52
C TYR A 464 -0.25 -10.61 24.53
N ARG A 465 -1.36 -10.17 25.14
CA ARG A 465 -1.43 -8.95 25.98
C ARG A 465 -0.39 -8.94 27.09
N ASP A 466 -0.23 -10.05 27.80
CA ASP A 466 0.68 -10.15 28.94
C ASP A 466 2.15 -9.95 28.51
N LEU A 467 2.56 -10.56 27.39
CA LEU A 467 3.91 -10.40 26.84
C LEU A 467 4.16 -8.96 26.39
N VAL A 468 3.23 -8.37 25.62
CA VAL A 468 3.36 -6.99 25.14
C VAL A 468 3.44 -6.02 26.32
N GLN A 469 2.57 -6.14 27.33
CA GLN A 469 2.57 -5.28 28.51
C GLN A 469 3.83 -5.46 29.37
N THR A 470 4.32 -6.71 29.52
CA THR A 470 5.53 -7.00 30.29
C THR A 470 6.74 -6.34 29.66
N TYR A 471 6.97 -6.57 28.36
CA TYR A 471 8.14 -6.01 27.69
C TYR A 471 8.02 -4.50 27.39
N SER A 472 6.80 -3.98 27.22
CA SER A 472 6.58 -2.55 27.15
C SER A 472 7.01 -1.84 28.44
N ARG A 473 6.62 -2.38 29.60
CA ARG A 473 7.05 -1.85 30.91
C ARG A 473 8.56 -2.00 31.13
N GLN A 474 9.09 -3.19 30.82
CA GLN A 474 10.53 -3.48 31.00
C GLN A 474 11.43 -2.53 30.20
N HIS A 475 11.03 -2.18 28.99
CA HIS A 475 11.82 -1.34 28.10
C HIS A 475 11.35 0.11 28.07
N GLY A 476 10.34 0.48 28.86
CA GLY A 476 9.83 1.83 28.96
C GLY A 476 9.23 2.37 27.65
N VAL A 477 8.60 1.51 26.86
CA VAL A 477 7.90 1.88 25.62
C VAL A 477 6.39 1.77 25.81
N ASP A 478 5.63 2.61 25.10
CA ASP A 478 4.18 2.58 25.16
C ASP A 478 3.61 1.32 24.51
N ALA A 479 2.79 0.55 25.24
CA ALA A 479 2.17 -0.67 24.73
C ALA A 479 1.27 -0.42 23.51
N ALA A 480 0.59 0.72 23.44
CA ALA A 480 -0.23 1.09 22.27
C ALA A 480 0.64 1.31 21.02
N TRP A 481 1.83 1.89 21.19
CA TRP A 481 2.80 2.03 20.11
C TRP A 481 3.35 0.66 19.66
N VAL A 482 3.66 -0.23 20.60
CA VAL A 482 4.09 -1.61 20.31
C VAL A 482 3.00 -2.35 19.51
N TYR A 483 1.75 -2.30 19.94
CA TYR A 483 0.64 -2.90 19.19
C TYR A 483 0.44 -2.28 17.82
N GLY A 484 0.58 -0.97 17.71
CA GLY A 484 0.52 -0.24 16.44
C GLY A 484 1.56 -0.73 15.45
N LEU A 485 2.77 -1.01 15.94
CA LEU A 485 3.89 -1.53 15.16
C LEU A 485 3.64 -3.00 14.77
N ILE A 486 3.29 -3.89 15.71
CA ILE A 486 3.00 -5.32 15.41
C ILE A 486 1.89 -5.43 14.36
N ARG A 487 0.83 -4.63 14.48
CA ARG A 487 -0.26 -4.61 13.49
C ARG A 487 0.23 -4.23 12.09
N GLN A 488 1.17 -3.30 12.00
CA GLN A 488 1.74 -2.87 10.72
C GLN A 488 2.74 -3.88 10.16
N GLU A 489 3.54 -4.52 11.02
CA GLU A 489 4.59 -5.47 10.61
C GLU A 489 4.03 -6.82 10.15
N SER A 490 3.16 -7.42 10.94
CA SER A 490 2.74 -8.81 10.71
C SER A 490 1.23 -9.04 10.78
N ARG A 491 0.44 -8.07 11.28
CA ARG A 491 -0.95 -8.31 11.68
C ARG A 491 -1.08 -9.51 12.62
N PHE A 492 -0.16 -9.63 13.58
CA PHE A 492 -0.11 -10.67 14.61
C PHE A 492 0.20 -12.08 14.09
N VAL A 493 0.81 -12.19 12.94
CA VAL A 493 1.25 -13.48 12.44
C VAL A 493 2.64 -13.81 12.95
N MET A 494 2.73 -14.79 13.85
CA MET A 494 3.97 -15.16 14.55
C MET A 494 5.09 -15.57 13.59
N GLY A 495 4.79 -16.32 12.58
CA GLY A 495 5.80 -16.79 11.65
C GLY A 495 5.98 -15.87 10.43
N ALA A 496 5.64 -14.58 10.49
CA ALA A 496 5.84 -13.66 9.37
C ALA A 496 7.30 -13.60 8.94
N GLN A 497 7.56 -13.77 7.64
CA GLN A 497 8.87 -13.57 7.05
C GLN A 497 8.76 -12.63 5.86
N SER A 498 9.50 -11.54 5.87
CA SER A 498 9.56 -10.63 4.74
C SER A 498 10.45 -11.18 3.61
N SER A 499 10.32 -10.62 2.41
CA SER A 499 11.18 -10.97 1.27
C SER A 499 12.68 -10.70 1.51
N VAL A 500 12.99 -9.83 2.47
CA VAL A 500 14.37 -9.51 2.87
C VAL A 500 14.80 -10.27 4.14
N GLY A 501 13.96 -11.17 4.67
CA GLY A 501 14.29 -12.07 5.76
C GLY A 501 13.98 -11.56 7.16
N ALA A 502 13.20 -10.47 7.33
CA ALA A 502 12.70 -10.07 8.65
C ALA A 502 11.72 -11.10 9.21
N GLN A 503 11.72 -11.33 10.53
CA GLN A 503 11.07 -12.47 11.17
C GLN A 503 10.07 -12.07 12.26
N GLY A 504 8.96 -12.79 12.30
CA GLY A 504 8.02 -12.84 13.42
C GLY A 504 7.09 -11.65 13.55
N LEU A 505 6.45 -11.53 14.69
CA LEU A 505 5.42 -10.51 14.99
C LEU A 505 5.90 -9.07 14.74
N MET A 506 7.13 -8.79 15.12
CA MET A 506 7.74 -7.47 15.05
C MET A 506 8.75 -7.32 13.89
N GLN A 507 8.84 -8.32 12.99
CA GLN A 507 9.67 -8.30 11.80
C GLN A 507 11.13 -7.89 12.07
N VAL A 508 11.75 -8.50 13.06
CA VAL A 508 13.15 -8.23 13.41
C VAL A 508 14.08 -8.97 12.45
N MET A 509 15.07 -8.28 11.92
CA MET A 509 16.08 -8.90 11.05
C MET A 509 16.98 -9.84 11.86
N PRO A 510 17.37 -11.05 11.35
CA PRO A 510 18.24 -11.97 12.06
C PRO A 510 19.60 -11.35 12.47
N ALA A 511 20.15 -10.46 11.66
CA ALA A 511 21.38 -9.74 12.01
C ALA A 511 21.17 -8.81 13.22
N THR A 512 20.05 -8.07 13.22
CA THR A 512 19.65 -7.21 14.33
C THR A 512 19.36 -8.04 15.60
N ALA A 513 18.70 -9.19 15.45
CA ALA A 513 18.43 -10.10 16.58
C ALA A 513 19.72 -10.60 17.25
N ARG A 514 20.75 -10.96 16.48
CA ARG A 514 22.06 -11.33 17.04
C ARG A 514 22.74 -10.17 17.79
N GLU A 515 22.61 -8.95 17.31
CA GLU A 515 23.13 -7.77 18.02
C GLU A 515 22.37 -7.53 19.33
N ILE A 516 21.03 -7.57 19.28
CA ILE A 516 20.18 -7.40 20.46
C ILE A 516 20.48 -8.50 21.48
N ALA A 517 20.50 -9.76 21.06
CA ALA A 517 20.74 -10.91 21.92
C ALA A 517 22.05 -10.77 22.73
N ARG A 518 23.14 -10.32 22.10
CA ARG A 518 24.40 -10.03 22.80
C ARG A 518 24.26 -8.91 23.85
N LYS A 519 23.45 -7.88 23.58
CA LYS A 519 23.27 -6.76 24.50
C LYS A 519 22.41 -7.08 25.71
N ILE A 520 21.43 -7.96 25.55
CA ILE A 520 20.46 -8.29 26.60
C ILE A 520 20.66 -9.69 27.20
N GLY A 521 21.73 -10.39 26.84
CA GLY A 521 22.09 -11.69 27.41
C GLY A 521 21.07 -12.79 27.08
N MET A 522 20.63 -12.91 25.83
CA MET A 522 19.71 -13.96 25.41
C MET A 522 20.22 -14.71 24.17
N ASP A 523 19.65 -15.88 23.89
CA ASP A 523 19.95 -16.62 22.65
C ASP A 523 19.23 -15.95 21.46
N SER A 524 19.96 -15.70 20.37
CA SER A 524 19.43 -15.13 19.14
C SER A 524 18.38 -16.01 18.45
N GLN A 525 18.37 -17.33 18.71
CA GLN A 525 17.36 -18.25 18.20
C GLN A 525 15.96 -17.99 18.80
N GLN A 526 15.88 -17.32 19.93
CA GLN A 526 14.60 -16.88 20.48
C GLN A 526 13.85 -15.88 19.60
N LEU A 527 14.51 -15.31 18.58
CA LEU A 527 13.84 -14.56 17.51
C LEU A 527 12.63 -15.28 16.93
N TYR A 528 12.70 -16.61 16.84
CA TYR A 528 11.66 -17.45 16.24
C TYR A 528 10.58 -17.88 17.24
N THR A 529 10.67 -17.47 18.49
CA THR A 529 9.64 -17.66 19.51
C THR A 529 8.82 -16.38 19.69
N MET A 530 7.57 -16.53 20.15
CA MET A 530 6.68 -15.39 20.41
C MET A 530 7.27 -14.47 21.47
N ASP A 531 7.70 -15.04 22.59
CA ASP A 531 8.30 -14.32 23.71
C ASP A 531 9.56 -13.56 23.29
N GLY A 532 10.50 -14.26 22.67
CA GLY A 532 11.77 -13.67 22.24
C GLY A 532 11.58 -12.60 21.15
N ASN A 533 10.64 -12.80 20.22
CA ASN A 533 10.38 -11.83 19.16
C ASN A 533 9.81 -10.51 19.70
N ILE A 534 8.82 -10.59 20.61
CA ILE A 534 8.26 -9.40 21.28
C ILE A 534 9.31 -8.72 22.15
N ARG A 535 10.11 -9.50 22.91
CA ARG A 535 11.19 -8.96 23.76
C ARG A 535 12.24 -8.23 22.94
N MET A 536 12.74 -8.83 21.85
CA MET A 536 13.73 -8.21 20.97
C MET A 536 13.18 -6.98 20.25
N GLY A 537 11.95 -7.08 19.72
CA GLY A 537 11.32 -5.98 18.98
C GLY A 537 11.05 -4.76 19.87
N THR A 538 10.52 -4.95 21.07
CA THR A 538 10.28 -3.87 22.04
C THR A 538 11.58 -3.24 22.53
N TRP A 539 12.62 -4.05 22.76
CA TRP A 539 13.95 -3.53 23.07
C TRP A 539 14.49 -2.67 21.92
N TYR A 540 14.34 -3.13 20.68
CA TYR A 540 14.80 -2.36 19.50
C TYR A 540 14.04 -1.05 19.32
N MET A 541 12.73 -1.02 19.63
CA MET A 541 11.96 0.23 19.65
C MET A 541 12.52 1.22 20.67
N ALA A 542 12.85 0.75 21.89
CA ALA A 542 13.46 1.56 22.94
C ALA A 542 14.85 2.08 22.54
N ASP A 543 15.71 1.21 22.00
CA ASP A 543 17.05 1.56 21.52
C ASP A 543 16.99 2.57 20.36
N ALA A 544 16.11 2.36 19.38
CA ALA A 544 15.90 3.29 18.28
C ALA A 544 15.41 4.66 18.79
N ARG A 545 14.47 4.69 19.74
CA ARG A 545 13.99 5.93 20.35
C ARG A 545 15.10 6.66 21.08
N SER A 546 15.89 5.96 21.90
CA SER A 546 17.03 6.55 22.63
C SER A 546 18.05 7.17 21.69
N ARG A 547 18.42 6.48 20.60
CA ARG A 547 19.35 6.97 19.59
C ARG A 547 18.80 8.14 18.75
N LEU A 548 17.49 8.31 18.71
CA LEU A 548 16.79 9.31 17.91
C LEU A 548 16.11 10.35 18.79
N GLN A 549 16.87 10.93 19.74
CA GLN A 549 16.49 12.06 20.57
C GLN A 549 15.20 11.85 21.38
N ASN A 550 14.93 10.61 21.78
CA ASN A 550 13.71 10.16 22.46
C ASN A 550 12.40 10.49 21.71
N ASN A 551 12.46 10.59 20.40
CA ASN A 551 11.31 10.91 19.56
C ASN A 551 10.69 9.65 18.95
N GLU A 552 9.40 9.39 19.22
CA GLU A 552 8.69 8.19 18.73
C GLU A 552 8.51 8.19 17.20
N VAL A 553 8.30 9.35 16.58
CA VAL A 553 8.13 9.48 15.13
C VAL A 553 9.41 9.11 14.41
N LEU A 554 10.56 9.66 14.87
CA LEU A 554 11.88 9.31 14.36
C LEU A 554 12.20 7.83 14.59
N ALA A 555 11.90 7.31 15.80
CA ALA A 555 12.11 5.91 16.12
C ALA A 555 11.30 4.98 15.22
N THR A 556 10.05 5.34 14.94
CA THR A 556 9.19 4.60 14.01
C THR A 556 9.76 4.59 12.58
N ALA A 557 10.22 5.74 12.08
CA ALA A 557 10.91 5.82 10.80
C ALA A 557 12.22 5.02 10.81
N GLY A 558 12.97 5.09 11.92
CA GLY A 558 14.23 4.38 12.14
C GLY A 558 14.05 2.86 12.23
N TYR A 559 12.95 2.39 12.78
CA TYR A 559 12.62 0.96 12.83
C TYR A 559 12.49 0.36 11.43
N ASN A 560 11.76 1.03 10.53
CA ASN A 560 11.53 0.57 9.16
C ASN A 560 12.73 0.83 8.23
N ALA A 561 13.31 2.03 8.25
CA ALA A 561 14.34 2.43 7.27
C ALA A 561 15.77 2.41 7.81
N GLY A 562 15.95 2.20 9.11
CA GLY A 562 17.20 2.34 9.83
C GLY A 562 17.41 3.75 10.42
N PRO A 563 18.00 3.84 11.64
CA PRO A 563 18.17 5.11 12.35
C PRO A 563 18.97 6.16 11.59
N GLY A 564 19.95 5.74 10.78
CA GLY A 564 20.77 6.65 9.96
C GLY A 564 19.94 7.42 8.93
N ARG A 565 19.01 6.76 8.24
CA ARG A 565 18.11 7.41 7.28
C ARG A 565 17.09 8.31 7.97
N ALA A 566 16.48 7.85 9.06
CA ALA A 566 15.55 8.66 9.84
C ALA A 566 16.19 9.99 10.25
N ARG A 567 17.46 9.96 10.72
CA ARG A 567 18.24 11.15 11.07
C ARG A 567 18.58 12.01 9.86
N LYS A 568 18.90 11.39 8.70
CA LYS A 568 19.20 12.16 7.46
C LYS A 568 17.99 12.99 7.02
N TRP A 569 16.77 12.52 7.25
CA TRP A 569 15.54 13.19 6.84
C TRP A 569 15.03 14.29 7.82
N GLN A 570 15.68 14.50 8.96
CA GLN A 570 15.25 15.50 9.94
C GLN A 570 15.32 16.94 9.39
N GLY A 571 16.49 17.50 9.15
CA GLY A 571 16.64 18.93 8.86
C GLY A 571 16.45 19.80 10.11
N SER A 572 15.80 20.97 9.99
CA SER A 572 15.38 21.81 11.11
C SER A 572 14.22 21.20 11.91
N ALA A 573 14.02 21.69 13.14
CA ALA A 573 12.87 21.25 13.96
C ALA A 573 11.52 21.52 13.25
N MET A 574 10.63 20.53 13.26
CA MET A 574 9.33 20.62 12.57
C MET A 574 8.24 19.76 13.22
N GLU A 575 7.01 20.02 12.86
CA GLU A 575 5.89 19.15 13.24
C GLU A 575 6.12 17.71 12.76
N GLY A 576 5.83 16.71 13.62
CA GLY A 576 6.00 15.31 13.27
C GLY A 576 5.19 14.88 12.05
N ALA A 577 4.01 15.49 11.83
CA ALA A 577 3.20 15.25 10.64
C ALA A 577 3.88 15.74 9.34
N ILE A 578 4.58 16.87 9.38
CA ILE A 578 5.37 17.38 8.25
C ILE A 578 6.56 16.46 7.98
N TYR A 579 7.28 16.05 9.04
CA TYR A 579 8.36 15.09 8.91
C TYR A 579 7.87 13.80 8.23
N ALA A 580 6.79 13.20 8.77
CA ALA A 580 6.24 11.96 8.24
C ALA A 580 5.85 12.08 6.77
N GLU A 581 5.17 13.18 6.36
CA GLU A 581 4.74 13.36 4.96
C GLU A 581 5.90 13.62 4.01
N THR A 582 7.00 14.20 4.47
CA THR A 582 8.16 14.54 3.64
C THR A 582 9.26 13.49 3.61
N ILE A 583 9.03 12.30 4.21
CA ILE A 583 9.91 11.14 4.08
C ILE A 583 9.98 10.71 2.61
N PRO A 584 11.19 10.60 2.00
CA PRO A 584 11.32 10.31 0.57
C PRO A 584 10.91 8.89 0.20
N PHE A 585 11.07 7.92 1.10
CA PHE A 585 10.67 6.54 0.87
C PHE A 585 9.16 6.39 1.13
N SER A 586 8.41 6.10 0.07
CA SER A 586 6.95 5.94 0.16
C SER A 586 6.54 4.88 1.18
N GLU A 587 7.25 3.74 1.20
CA GLU A 587 7.02 2.68 2.18
C GLU A 587 7.17 3.19 3.62
N THR A 588 8.28 3.88 3.93
CA THR A 588 8.54 4.39 5.28
C THR A 588 7.59 5.53 5.66
N ARG A 589 7.27 6.40 4.70
CA ARG A 589 6.27 7.48 4.88
C ARG A 589 4.91 6.91 5.30
N ASP A 590 4.43 5.89 4.58
CA ASP A 590 3.18 5.22 4.90
C ASP A 590 3.25 4.40 6.18
N TYR A 591 4.38 3.76 6.43
CA TYR A 591 4.63 3.00 7.65
C TYR A 591 4.50 3.88 8.90
N VAL A 592 5.18 5.01 8.94
CA VAL A 592 5.12 5.95 10.08
C VAL A 592 3.68 6.40 10.32
N LYS A 593 2.99 6.85 9.28
CA LYS A 593 1.59 7.28 9.37
C LYS A 593 0.68 6.18 9.91
N LYS A 594 0.82 4.95 9.42
CA LYS A 594 0.01 3.81 9.84
C LYS A 594 0.29 3.38 11.28
N VAL A 595 1.58 3.26 11.66
CA VAL A 595 1.95 2.87 13.03
C VAL A 595 1.45 3.90 14.04
N MET A 596 1.63 5.20 13.79
CA MET A 596 1.22 6.25 14.71
C MET A 596 -0.31 6.33 14.81
N THR A 597 -1.03 6.16 13.70
CA THR A 597 -2.50 6.09 13.69
C THR A 597 -3.00 4.87 14.46
N ASN A 598 -2.42 3.69 14.21
CA ASN A 598 -2.76 2.48 14.95
C ASN A 598 -2.54 2.66 16.45
N ALA A 599 -1.42 3.29 16.85
CA ALA A 599 -1.11 3.54 18.26
C ALA A 599 -2.20 4.38 18.97
N VAL A 600 -2.77 5.36 18.27
CA VAL A 600 -3.88 6.17 18.82
C VAL A 600 -5.14 5.33 19.03
N TYR A 601 -5.50 4.47 18.06
CA TYR A 601 -6.63 3.56 18.21
C TYR A 601 -6.41 2.53 19.34
N TYR A 602 -5.20 1.96 19.44
CA TYR A 602 -4.86 1.05 20.53
C TYR A 602 -4.88 1.76 21.89
N ALA A 603 -4.39 2.99 21.98
CA ALA A 603 -4.48 3.79 23.20
C ALA A 603 -5.95 4.00 23.63
N SER A 604 -6.84 4.29 22.67
CA SER A 604 -8.27 4.44 22.94
C SER A 604 -8.91 3.13 23.45
N ILE A 605 -8.61 1.99 22.81
CA ILE A 605 -9.12 0.67 23.24
C ILE A 605 -8.56 0.25 24.60
N MET A 606 -7.30 0.56 24.87
CA MET A 606 -6.64 0.27 26.13
C MET A 606 -6.96 1.30 27.23
N GLN A 607 -7.85 2.26 26.95
CA GLN A 607 -8.26 3.35 27.86
C GLN A 607 -7.08 4.17 28.40
N GLN A 608 -6.05 4.35 27.58
CA GLN A 608 -4.91 5.19 27.93
C GLN A 608 -5.25 6.68 27.75
N PRO A 609 -4.62 7.58 28.52
CA PRO A 609 -4.95 9.02 28.49
C PRO A 609 -4.57 9.72 27.17
N ASN A 610 -3.53 9.25 26.46
CA ASN A 610 -3.07 9.90 25.24
C ASN A 610 -3.68 9.27 23.97
N THR A 611 -4.85 9.79 23.58
CA THR A 611 -5.58 9.37 22.37
C THR A 611 -5.52 10.42 21.25
N SER A 612 -4.61 11.41 21.32
CA SER A 612 -4.43 12.42 20.28
C SER A 612 -3.27 12.07 19.36
N LEU A 613 -3.56 12.04 18.05
CA LEU A 613 -2.54 11.82 17.03
C LEU A 613 -1.61 13.03 16.90
N LYS A 614 -2.13 14.26 16.98
CA LYS A 614 -1.32 15.50 16.98
C LYS A 614 -0.32 15.51 18.13
N GLN A 615 -0.75 15.11 19.34
CA GLN A 615 0.14 15.05 20.51
C GLN A 615 1.20 13.97 20.33
N ARG A 616 0.85 12.77 19.80
CA ARG A 616 1.82 11.70 19.52
C ARG A 616 2.84 12.09 18.46
N MET A 617 2.37 12.73 17.39
CA MET A 617 3.28 13.21 16.35
C MET A 617 4.21 14.31 16.87
N GLY A 618 3.72 15.21 17.69
CA GLY A 618 4.49 16.25 18.36
C GLY A 618 5.42 17.01 17.43
N THR A 619 6.61 17.35 17.95
CA THR A 619 7.68 18.01 17.20
C THR A 619 8.86 17.04 17.03
N VAL A 620 9.30 16.86 15.81
CA VAL A 620 10.58 16.22 15.49
C VAL A 620 11.68 17.28 15.70
N PRO A 621 12.65 17.03 16.57
CA PRO A 621 13.72 17.98 16.82
C PRO A 621 14.63 18.15 15.59
N GLY A 622 15.34 19.28 15.54
CA GLY A 622 16.35 19.52 14.52
C GLY A 622 17.56 18.57 14.67
N ARG A 623 18.28 18.39 13.57
CA ARG A 623 19.49 17.58 13.51
C ARG A 623 20.67 18.29 14.15
#